data_30b13aeaa714645c9e48013ea132e09e
#
_entry.id   30b13aeaa714645c9e48013ea132e09e
#
_cell.length_a   1.000
_cell.length_b   1.000
_cell.length_c   1.000
_cell.angle_alpha   90.00
_cell.angle_beta   90.00
_cell.angle_gamma   90.00
#
_symmetry.space_group_name_H-M   'P 1'
#
loop_
_entity.id
_entity.type
_entity.pdbx_description
1 polymer ?
#
loop_
_entity_poly.entity_id
_entity_poly.type
_entity_poly.pdbx_seq_one_letter_code
_entity_poly.pdbx_strand_id
1 'polypeptide(L)'
;MSSEKRKIAYINGKPYEIGSKHTSILKFVKSYIGEKTVPTLCDDPNLVPYGACRVCSVEVALKKDGPTKVVASCHTPVAENQYIFTNNEKLTSLRKNIVELVLTDHQMNCGTCEVNNNCELQDVANDLGVKDHRYNNPKQHKRIPKDTSHAYMRMNLDNCINCGRCVRACDEIQGSFVLTMSGRGFESRITTDNDMLFGDSSCVSCGACAHTCPTDAISDVFASKSGNYDKKVRTTCSYCGVGCNLEASVKDGKVVSINTPKQTEVNAGHTCVKGRYAFGFYEHPDRLRNPLIKKNGKFEKASWNEAYDFIKNKLEKIKKESGPDAIAGISSARCTNEENYIFQKMIRAVIGTNNIDCCARICHSPTAWGMQQTFGTGAATNSTEDIYHADLFLVIGANPTNAHPVTGAKIKQQAMKGKKLIVLDPIETELAKLADYHIRLRPGTNVAVLNMMLYFIVKSKLYKKDFIENRTEGFDKFFEHINSLDIDQLAKVAGVDKQMVKEAAIAYATAKNSMEFHGLGVTEHEQGSKTVMLIADLAMITGNIGRRGVGVNPLRGQNNVQGAADMGCQPHQGAGYFELSEQKNQDFYS
;
A
#
# COMPACT_ATOMS: atom_id res chain seq x y z
N MET A 1 3.28 5.24 37.55
CA MET A 1 2.35 4.60 36.59
C MET A 1 0.96 4.75 37.20
N SER A 2 0.15 5.69 36.71
CA SER A 2 -1.24 5.86 37.10
C SER A 2 -2.02 4.64 36.62
N SER A 3 -2.73 3.96 37.49
CA SER A 3 -3.66 2.88 37.14
C SER A 3 -4.79 3.49 36.28
N GLU A 4 -4.68 3.43 34.98
CA GLU A 4 -5.81 3.76 34.11
C GLU A 4 -6.95 2.80 34.47
N LYS A 5 -8.07 3.37 34.90
CA LYS A 5 -9.29 2.65 35.26
C LYS A 5 -9.77 1.89 34.00
N ARG A 6 -9.78 0.57 34.05
CA ARG A 6 -10.24 -0.28 32.92
C ARG A 6 -11.70 0.06 32.61
N LYS A 7 -11.95 0.49 31.38
CA LYS A 7 -13.32 0.73 30.89
C LYS A 7 -13.97 -0.60 30.52
N ILE A 8 -15.15 -0.88 31.04
CA ILE A 8 -15.86 -2.16 30.85
C ILE A 8 -17.21 -1.88 30.18
N ALA A 9 -17.60 -2.76 29.21
CA ALA A 9 -18.96 -2.88 28.71
C ALA A 9 -19.41 -4.34 28.77
N TYR A 10 -20.72 -4.57 28.64
CA TYR A 10 -21.32 -5.88 28.84
C TYR A 10 -21.90 -6.40 27.53
N ILE A 11 -21.51 -7.61 27.12
CA ILE A 11 -22.09 -8.31 25.97
C ILE A 11 -22.94 -9.47 26.49
N ASN A 12 -24.23 -9.44 26.25
CA ASN A 12 -25.20 -10.44 26.72
C ASN A 12 -25.04 -10.74 28.23
N GLY A 13 -24.83 -9.69 29.02
CA GLY A 13 -24.68 -9.76 30.48
C GLY A 13 -23.27 -10.08 30.99
N LYS A 14 -22.29 -10.42 30.14
CA LYS A 14 -20.91 -10.69 30.53
C LYS A 14 -20.04 -9.44 30.35
N PRO A 15 -19.16 -9.10 31.32
CA PRO A 15 -18.28 -7.94 31.25
C PRO A 15 -17.05 -8.21 30.36
N TYR A 16 -16.66 -7.20 29.57
CA TYR A 16 -15.47 -7.20 28.73
C TYR A 16 -14.78 -5.85 28.75
N GLU A 17 -13.47 -5.82 28.62
CA GLU A 17 -12.66 -4.60 28.65
C GLU A 17 -12.69 -3.88 27.29
N ILE A 18 -12.90 -2.56 27.31
CA ILE A 18 -12.88 -1.74 26.11
C ILE A 18 -11.44 -1.31 25.84
N GLY A 19 -10.81 -1.89 24.80
CA GLY A 19 -9.48 -1.48 24.33
C GLY A 19 -9.55 -0.41 23.23
N SER A 20 -8.41 0.19 22.93
CA SER A 20 -8.28 1.25 21.91
C SER A 20 -8.74 0.85 20.50
N LYS A 21 -8.73 -0.43 20.18
CA LYS A 21 -9.18 -0.98 18.88
C LYS A 21 -10.71 -1.04 18.75
N HIS A 22 -11.44 -0.92 19.86
CA HIS A 22 -12.89 -1.05 19.90
C HIS A 22 -13.59 0.27 19.60
N THR A 23 -13.48 0.72 18.34
CA THR A 23 -14.06 2.00 17.89
C THR A 23 -15.57 1.95 17.68
N SER A 24 -16.16 0.74 17.58
CA SER A 24 -17.60 0.52 17.46
C SER A 24 -18.05 -0.71 18.24
N ILE A 25 -19.36 -0.80 18.51
CA ILE A 25 -19.98 -1.97 19.17
C ILE A 25 -19.70 -3.23 18.34
N LEU A 26 -19.77 -3.16 17.01
CA LEU A 26 -19.51 -4.32 16.15
C LEU A 26 -18.09 -4.86 16.34
N LYS A 27 -17.07 -3.98 16.28
CA LYS A 27 -15.68 -4.39 16.49
C LYS A 27 -15.45 -4.96 17.90
N PHE A 28 -16.11 -4.37 18.89
CA PHE A 28 -16.05 -4.86 20.26
C PHE A 28 -16.66 -6.26 20.39
N VAL A 29 -17.85 -6.47 19.87
CA VAL A 29 -18.52 -7.79 19.91
C VAL A 29 -17.74 -8.84 19.15
N LYS A 30 -17.29 -8.55 17.93
CA LYS A 30 -16.51 -9.48 17.10
C LYS A 30 -15.22 -9.93 17.77
N SER A 31 -14.53 -9.04 18.48
CA SER A 31 -13.26 -9.36 19.13
C SER A 31 -13.37 -10.34 20.30
N TYR A 32 -14.53 -10.39 20.97
CA TYR A 32 -14.73 -11.24 22.14
C TYR A 32 -15.65 -12.45 21.92
N ILE A 33 -16.64 -12.32 21.03
CA ILE A 33 -17.66 -13.35 20.83
C ILE A 33 -17.48 -14.07 19.49
N GLY A 34 -16.94 -13.38 18.47
CA GLY A 34 -16.65 -13.95 17.16
C GLY A 34 -17.30 -13.23 16.00
N GLU A 35 -16.73 -13.43 14.82
CA GLU A 35 -17.07 -12.71 13.58
C GLU A 35 -18.52 -12.85 13.13
N LYS A 36 -19.14 -14.02 13.35
CA LYS A 36 -20.49 -14.34 12.89
C LYS A 36 -21.60 -13.93 13.87
N THR A 37 -21.27 -13.43 15.07
CA THR A 37 -22.26 -13.13 16.12
C THR A 37 -23.26 -12.05 15.70
N VAL A 38 -22.80 -11.04 14.96
CA VAL A 38 -23.66 -9.97 14.44
C VAL A 38 -23.46 -9.90 12.92
N PRO A 39 -24.51 -10.24 12.13
CA PRO A 39 -24.40 -10.22 10.67
C PRO A 39 -24.27 -8.81 10.11
N THR A 40 -23.61 -8.67 8.97
CA THR A 40 -23.39 -7.39 8.28
C THR A 40 -23.51 -7.57 6.78
N LEU A 41 -23.91 -6.52 6.03
CA LEU A 41 -23.89 -6.50 4.56
C LEU A 41 -23.19 -5.27 4.01
N CYS A 42 -23.36 -4.08 4.62
CA CYS A 42 -22.72 -2.85 4.15
C CYS A 42 -21.40 -2.54 4.87
N ASP A 43 -21.02 -3.32 5.88
CA ASP A 43 -19.77 -3.15 6.62
C ASP A 43 -18.62 -3.92 5.95
N ASP A 44 -17.43 -3.30 5.93
CA ASP A 44 -16.16 -3.92 5.53
C ASP A 44 -15.06 -3.37 6.44
N PRO A 45 -14.12 -4.19 6.93
CA PRO A 45 -13.11 -3.77 7.90
C PRO A 45 -12.20 -2.62 7.41
N ASN A 46 -12.08 -2.44 6.09
CA ASN A 46 -11.23 -1.41 5.46
C ASN A 46 -11.99 -0.15 5.06
N LEU A 47 -13.29 -0.09 5.32
CA LEU A 47 -14.14 1.06 5.01
C LEU A 47 -14.64 1.75 6.28
N VAL A 48 -14.89 3.04 6.19
CA VAL A 48 -15.51 3.78 7.28
C VAL A 48 -16.92 3.22 7.53
N PRO A 49 -17.32 2.95 8.78
CA PRO A 49 -18.65 2.42 9.08
C PRO A 49 -19.77 3.29 8.51
N TYR A 50 -20.70 2.69 7.77
CA TYR A 50 -21.73 3.41 7.02
C TYR A 50 -23.13 3.33 7.67
N GLY A 51 -23.47 2.18 8.27
CA GLY A 51 -24.74 1.99 8.98
C GLY A 51 -26.01 1.93 8.10
N ALA A 52 -25.88 1.78 6.78
CA ALA A 52 -27.00 1.88 5.84
C ALA A 52 -27.94 0.66 5.87
N CYS A 53 -27.40 -0.56 5.79
CA CYS A 53 -28.24 -1.78 5.65
C CYS A 53 -29.00 -2.16 6.92
N ARG A 54 -28.58 -1.76 8.11
CA ARG A 54 -29.18 -2.07 9.41
C ARG A 54 -29.18 -3.56 9.82
N VAL A 55 -28.62 -4.45 9.02
CA VAL A 55 -28.54 -5.89 9.35
C VAL A 55 -27.74 -6.12 10.64
N CYS A 56 -26.78 -5.23 10.94
CA CYS A 56 -25.97 -5.26 12.15
C CYS A 56 -26.66 -4.71 13.41
N SER A 57 -27.99 -4.55 13.41
CA SER A 57 -28.75 -4.00 14.55
C SER A 57 -28.56 -4.83 15.82
N VAL A 58 -28.28 -4.15 16.93
CA VAL A 58 -28.20 -4.69 18.30
C VAL A 58 -29.03 -3.82 19.22
N GLU A 59 -29.42 -4.33 20.39
CA GLU A 59 -30.01 -3.50 21.44
C GLU A 59 -28.95 -3.05 22.43
N VAL A 60 -29.05 -1.82 22.90
CA VAL A 60 -28.18 -1.25 23.92
C VAL A 60 -28.97 -0.64 25.06
N ALA A 61 -28.48 -0.77 26.29
CA ALA A 61 -29.00 -0.11 27.48
C ALA A 61 -27.84 0.52 28.26
N LEU A 62 -28.13 1.59 29.04
CA LEU A 62 -27.16 2.25 29.91
C LEU A 62 -27.14 1.64 31.33
N LYS A 63 -28.12 0.79 31.68
CA LYS A 63 -28.23 0.07 32.95
C LYS A 63 -28.66 -1.36 32.68
N LYS A 64 -28.34 -2.30 33.58
CA LYS A 64 -28.56 -3.73 33.44
C LYS A 64 -30.01 -4.07 33.01
N ASP A 65 -30.98 -3.51 33.66
CA ASP A 65 -32.42 -3.77 33.40
C ASP A 65 -33.13 -2.49 32.92
N GLY A 66 -32.38 -1.59 32.29
CA GLY A 66 -32.93 -0.32 31.76
C GLY A 66 -33.59 -0.46 30.39
N PRO A 67 -34.27 0.58 29.93
CA PRO A 67 -34.84 0.61 28.61
C PRO A 67 -33.81 0.42 27.51
N THR A 68 -34.15 -0.44 26.53
CA THR A 68 -33.27 -0.74 25.42
C THR A 68 -33.56 0.13 24.21
N LYS A 69 -32.53 0.43 23.42
CA LYS A 69 -32.60 1.11 22.12
C LYS A 69 -31.90 0.26 21.05
N VAL A 70 -32.55 0.10 19.90
CA VAL A 70 -31.94 -0.55 18.73
C VAL A 70 -30.99 0.42 18.03
N VAL A 71 -29.75 -0.01 17.79
CA VAL A 71 -28.72 0.76 17.12
C VAL A 71 -27.99 -0.06 16.07
N ALA A 72 -27.40 0.61 15.07
CA ALA A 72 -26.48 -0.02 14.11
C ALA A 72 -25.11 -0.22 14.75
N SER A 73 -24.75 -1.45 15.09
CA SER A 73 -23.51 -1.74 15.85
C SER A 73 -22.22 -1.36 15.10
N CYS A 74 -22.22 -1.40 13.77
CA CYS A 74 -21.04 -1.02 12.96
C CYS A 74 -20.66 0.46 13.15
N HIS A 75 -21.66 1.35 13.31
CA HIS A 75 -21.45 2.80 13.38
C HIS A 75 -21.50 3.35 14.81
N THR A 76 -22.15 2.66 15.74
CA THR A 76 -22.32 3.14 17.11
C THR A 76 -21.07 2.85 17.94
N PRO A 77 -20.42 3.88 18.56
CA PRO A 77 -19.30 3.66 19.46
C PRO A 77 -19.69 2.80 20.67
N VAL A 78 -18.75 2.00 21.17
CA VAL A 78 -18.93 1.32 22.47
C VAL A 78 -18.59 2.30 23.59
N ALA A 79 -19.42 2.29 24.66
CA ALA A 79 -19.26 3.15 25.82
C ALA A 79 -19.08 2.36 27.10
N GLU A 80 -18.43 2.97 28.10
CA GLU A 80 -18.28 2.39 29.43
C GLU A 80 -19.66 2.14 30.08
N ASN A 81 -19.78 1.01 30.80
CA ASN A 81 -21.01 0.55 31.45
C ASN A 81 -22.21 0.32 30.50
N GLN A 82 -21.97 0.25 29.19
CA GLN A 82 -22.99 -0.07 28.21
C GLN A 82 -23.32 -1.57 28.21
N TYR A 83 -24.60 -1.90 28.22
CA TYR A 83 -25.13 -3.27 28.05
C TYR A 83 -25.53 -3.46 26.60
N ILE A 84 -24.97 -4.47 25.95
CA ILE A 84 -25.16 -4.78 24.52
C ILE A 84 -25.79 -6.17 24.42
N PHE A 85 -26.95 -6.24 23.79
CA PHE A 85 -27.66 -7.49 23.51
C PHE A 85 -27.54 -7.77 22.01
N THR A 86 -26.89 -8.87 21.67
CA THR A 86 -26.56 -9.20 20.27
C THR A 86 -27.65 -10.00 19.59
N ASN A 87 -28.48 -10.69 20.36
CA ASN A 87 -29.58 -11.50 19.82
C ASN A 87 -30.74 -11.62 20.82
N ASN A 88 -31.97 -11.50 20.30
CA ASN A 88 -33.26 -11.82 20.92
C ASN A 88 -34.34 -11.93 19.82
N GLU A 89 -35.56 -12.27 20.17
CA GLU A 89 -36.68 -12.43 19.20
C GLU A 89 -36.91 -11.16 18.38
N LYS A 90 -36.89 -9.99 19.02
CA LYS A 90 -37.09 -8.69 18.37
C LYS A 90 -35.99 -8.41 17.34
N LEU A 91 -34.74 -8.61 17.69
CA LEU A 91 -33.59 -8.43 16.79
C LEU A 91 -33.61 -9.43 15.63
N THR A 92 -33.93 -10.68 15.92
CA THR A 92 -34.07 -11.72 14.90
C THR A 92 -35.16 -11.37 13.91
N SER A 93 -36.35 -10.98 14.39
CA SER A 93 -37.48 -10.53 13.54
C SER A 93 -37.08 -9.31 12.69
N LEU A 94 -36.45 -8.31 13.31
CA LEU A 94 -36.00 -7.13 12.62
C LEU A 94 -35.01 -7.46 11.49
N ARG A 95 -34.00 -8.25 11.77
CA ARG A 95 -32.99 -8.67 10.78
C ARG A 95 -33.59 -9.47 9.64
N LYS A 96 -34.52 -10.40 9.94
CA LYS A 96 -35.28 -11.14 8.91
C LYS A 96 -36.03 -10.19 7.98
N ASN A 97 -36.80 -9.26 8.53
CA ASN A 97 -37.52 -8.27 7.73
C ASN A 97 -36.61 -7.43 6.83
N ILE A 98 -35.45 -7.01 7.34
CA ILE A 98 -34.46 -6.26 6.56
C ILE A 98 -33.90 -7.12 5.41
N VAL A 99 -33.55 -8.38 5.68
CA VAL A 99 -33.03 -9.29 4.65
C VAL A 99 -34.08 -9.62 3.60
N GLU A 100 -35.34 -9.85 4.00
CA GLU A 100 -36.45 -10.02 3.05
C GLU A 100 -36.61 -8.80 2.14
N LEU A 101 -36.52 -7.57 2.68
CA LEU A 101 -36.53 -6.34 1.86
C LEU A 101 -35.38 -6.27 0.88
N VAL A 102 -34.17 -6.69 1.28
CA VAL A 102 -33.02 -6.78 0.37
C VAL A 102 -33.26 -7.82 -0.72
N LEU A 103 -33.82 -8.98 -0.37
CA LEU A 103 -34.12 -10.07 -1.31
C LEU A 103 -35.25 -9.72 -2.29
N THR A 104 -36.14 -8.78 -1.94
CA THR A 104 -37.21 -8.30 -2.84
C THR A 104 -36.67 -7.76 -4.17
N ASP A 105 -35.46 -7.23 -4.17
CA ASP A 105 -34.82 -6.62 -5.32
C ASP A 105 -33.65 -7.46 -5.86
N HIS A 106 -33.37 -8.61 -5.26
CA HIS A 106 -32.28 -9.50 -5.62
C HIS A 106 -32.83 -10.76 -6.30
N GLN A 107 -32.15 -11.23 -7.36
CA GLN A 107 -32.51 -12.47 -8.02
C GLN A 107 -32.20 -13.68 -7.13
N MET A 108 -33.26 -14.40 -6.69
CA MET A 108 -33.13 -15.59 -5.82
C MET A 108 -32.81 -16.87 -6.61
N ASN A 109 -31.81 -16.83 -7.49
CA ASN A 109 -31.39 -17.96 -8.31
C ASN A 109 -30.08 -18.61 -7.82
N CYS A 110 -29.91 -18.70 -6.50
CA CYS A 110 -28.66 -19.17 -5.85
C CYS A 110 -28.12 -20.49 -6.44
N GLY A 111 -29.02 -21.43 -6.80
CA GLY A 111 -28.58 -22.71 -7.36
C GLY A 111 -27.83 -22.64 -8.69
N THR A 112 -28.01 -21.56 -9.46
CA THR A 112 -27.36 -21.32 -10.75
C THR A 112 -26.42 -20.10 -10.70
N CYS A 113 -26.30 -19.44 -9.55
CA CYS A 113 -25.47 -18.27 -9.36
C CYS A 113 -23.98 -18.63 -9.34
N GLU A 114 -23.16 -17.85 -10.03
CA GLU A 114 -21.69 -18.04 -10.11
C GLU A 114 -21.01 -18.03 -8.73
N VAL A 115 -21.62 -17.40 -7.73
CA VAL A 115 -21.08 -17.29 -6.36
C VAL A 115 -21.85 -18.11 -5.32
N ASN A 116 -22.60 -19.11 -5.75
CA ASN A 116 -23.26 -20.02 -4.84
C ASN A 116 -22.27 -20.58 -3.79
N ASN A 117 -22.67 -20.57 -2.51
CA ASN A 117 -21.85 -20.94 -1.35
C ASN A 117 -20.62 -20.03 -1.08
N ASN A 118 -20.53 -18.88 -1.75
CA ASN A 118 -19.48 -17.87 -1.52
C ASN A 118 -20.07 -16.45 -1.60
N CYS A 119 -21.23 -16.24 -1.01
CA CYS A 119 -21.99 -15.00 -1.05
C CYS A 119 -22.39 -14.58 0.37
N GLU A 120 -21.96 -13.39 0.81
CA GLU A 120 -22.28 -12.89 2.16
C GLU A 120 -23.79 -12.72 2.38
N LEU A 121 -24.57 -12.37 1.33
CA LEU A 121 -26.03 -12.28 1.42
C LEU A 121 -26.66 -13.66 1.65
N GLN A 122 -26.19 -14.67 0.91
CA GLN A 122 -26.66 -16.06 1.08
C GLN A 122 -26.38 -16.59 2.48
N ASP A 123 -25.18 -16.34 3.01
CA ASP A 123 -24.80 -16.73 4.37
C ASP A 123 -25.71 -16.07 5.40
N VAL A 124 -25.92 -14.75 5.30
CA VAL A 124 -26.80 -14.01 6.22
C VAL A 124 -28.25 -14.48 6.13
N ALA A 125 -28.77 -14.74 4.93
CA ALA A 125 -30.13 -15.27 4.75
C ALA A 125 -30.27 -16.65 5.37
N ASN A 126 -29.32 -17.55 5.15
CA ASN A 126 -29.28 -18.89 5.73
C ASN A 126 -29.22 -18.85 7.27
N ASP A 127 -28.32 -18.05 7.84
CA ASP A 127 -28.14 -17.90 9.30
C ASP A 127 -29.41 -17.37 9.98
N LEU A 128 -30.17 -16.53 9.30
CA LEU A 128 -31.45 -16.00 9.77
C LEU A 128 -32.68 -16.89 9.42
N GLY A 129 -32.48 -17.95 8.64
CA GLY A 129 -33.55 -18.83 8.18
C GLY A 129 -34.53 -18.15 7.20
N VAL A 130 -34.06 -17.21 6.39
CA VAL A 130 -34.84 -16.53 5.35
C VAL A 130 -34.66 -17.28 4.05
N LYS A 131 -35.72 -17.92 3.58
CA LYS A 131 -35.74 -18.72 2.33
C LYS A 131 -36.47 -18.03 1.19
N ASP A 132 -37.33 -17.06 1.51
CA ASP A 132 -38.14 -16.31 0.57
C ASP A 132 -38.47 -14.94 1.17
N HIS A 133 -39.09 -14.05 0.39
CA HIS A 133 -39.52 -12.73 0.85
C HIS A 133 -41.03 -12.57 0.74
N ARG A 134 -41.65 -11.88 1.71
CA ARG A 134 -43.10 -11.61 1.80
C ARG A 134 -43.53 -10.39 0.99
N TYR A 135 -42.62 -9.59 0.53
CA TYR A 135 -42.90 -8.32 -0.11
C TYR A 135 -42.97 -8.49 -1.62
N ASN A 136 -44.08 -8.02 -2.22
CA ASN A 136 -44.23 -8.00 -3.67
C ASN A 136 -43.46 -6.81 -4.25
N ASN A 137 -42.59 -7.06 -5.21
CA ASN A 137 -41.98 -6.03 -6.04
C ASN A 137 -42.65 -6.04 -7.42
N PRO A 138 -43.69 -5.18 -7.69
CA PRO A 138 -44.32 -5.10 -8.99
C PRO A 138 -43.41 -4.53 -10.08
N LYS A 139 -42.31 -3.93 -9.71
CA LYS A 139 -41.32 -3.39 -10.62
C LYS A 139 -39.93 -3.97 -10.22
N GLN A 140 -39.73 -5.25 -10.53
CA GLN A 140 -38.36 -5.79 -10.50
C GLN A 140 -37.45 -4.82 -11.27
N HIS A 141 -36.23 -4.60 -10.79
CA HIS A 141 -35.20 -3.81 -11.49
C HIS A 141 -35.33 -4.04 -12.99
N LYS A 142 -35.34 -2.96 -13.78
CA LYS A 142 -35.09 -3.09 -15.21
C LYS A 142 -33.78 -3.86 -15.31
N ARG A 143 -33.85 -5.06 -15.89
CA ARG A 143 -32.64 -5.86 -16.13
C ARG A 143 -31.66 -5.01 -16.90
N ILE A 144 -30.59 -4.57 -16.22
CA ILE A 144 -29.53 -3.81 -16.82
C ILE A 144 -28.59 -4.83 -17.44
N PRO A 145 -28.24 -4.69 -18.73
CA PRO A 145 -27.29 -5.59 -19.37
C PRO A 145 -26.00 -5.69 -18.54
N LYS A 146 -25.49 -6.92 -18.40
CA LYS A 146 -24.20 -7.18 -17.74
C LYS A 146 -23.12 -6.42 -18.48
N ASP A 147 -22.37 -5.56 -17.79
CA ASP A 147 -21.23 -4.85 -18.35
C ASP A 147 -19.97 -5.72 -18.28
N THR A 148 -19.44 -6.08 -19.43
CA THR A 148 -18.22 -6.88 -19.61
C THR A 148 -17.12 -6.12 -20.34
N SER A 149 -17.27 -4.81 -20.48
CA SER A 149 -16.33 -3.95 -21.22
C SER A 149 -14.96 -3.83 -20.56
N HIS A 150 -14.90 -3.94 -19.22
CA HIS A 150 -13.64 -3.79 -18.49
C HIS A 150 -12.77 -5.04 -18.61
N ALA A 151 -11.46 -4.85 -18.85
CA ALA A 151 -10.51 -5.94 -19.10
C ALA A 151 -10.38 -6.94 -17.93
N TYR A 152 -10.57 -6.49 -16.70
CA TYR A 152 -10.31 -7.27 -15.48
C TYR A 152 -11.53 -7.48 -14.60
N MET A 153 -12.60 -6.75 -14.81
CA MET A 153 -13.80 -6.80 -13.96
C MET A 153 -15.07 -6.87 -14.79
N ARG A 154 -16.12 -7.39 -14.18
CA ARG A 154 -17.48 -7.43 -14.76
C ARG A 154 -18.44 -6.80 -13.78
N MET A 155 -19.48 -6.16 -14.26
CA MET A 155 -20.55 -5.58 -13.47
C MET A 155 -21.88 -6.23 -13.86
N ASN A 156 -22.51 -6.91 -12.91
CA ASN A 156 -23.83 -7.51 -13.03
C ASN A 156 -24.74 -6.93 -11.93
N LEU A 157 -25.51 -5.92 -12.27
CA LEU A 157 -26.33 -5.20 -11.31
C LEU A 157 -27.56 -6.00 -10.84
N ASP A 158 -27.92 -7.09 -11.51
CA ASP A 158 -28.96 -8.02 -11.03
C ASP A 158 -28.56 -8.68 -9.69
N ASN A 159 -27.26 -8.77 -9.41
CA ASN A 159 -26.73 -9.26 -8.14
C ASN A 159 -26.51 -8.15 -7.09
N CYS A 160 -26.74 -6.89 -7.45
CA CYS A 160 -26.45 -5.76 -6.57
C CYS A 160 -27.53 -5.61 -5.48
N ILE A 161 -27.07 -5.38 -4.24
CA ILE A 161 -27.92 -5.10 -3.08
C ILE A 161 -27.81 -3.64 -2.60
N ASN A 162 -27.28 -2.78 -3.41
CA ASN A 162 -27.09 -1.34 -3.12
C ASN A 162 -26.41 -1.04 -1.77
N CYS A 163 -25.50 -1.92 -1.33
CA CYS A 163 -24.81 -1.78 -0.04
C CYS A 163 -23.78 -0.64 -0.01
N GLY A 164 -23.39 -0.09 -1.16
CA GLY A 164 -22.47 1.02 -1.31
C GLY A 164 -21.00 0.70 -1.00
N ARG A 165 -20.60 -0.56 -0.74
CA ARG A 165 -19.20 -0.91 -0.46
C ARG A 165 -18.28 -0.57 -1.61
N CYS A 166 -18.66 -0.85 -2.87
CA CYS A 166 -17.86 -0.59 -4.06
C CYS A 166 -17.63 0.91 -4.30
N VAL A 167 -18.65 1.74 -4.09
CA VAL A 167 -18.57 3.20 -4.17
C VAL A 167 -17.58 3.71 -3.12
N ARG A 168 -17.76 3.30 -1.87
CA ARG A 168 -16.86 3.70 -0.78
C ARG A 168 -15.43 3.17 -0.96
N ALA A 169 -15.25 1.97 -1.49
CA ALA A 169 -13.90 1.45 -1.79
C ALA A 169 -13.22 2.27 -2.89
N CYS A 170 -13.95 2.71 -3.91
CA CYS A 170 -13.43 3.59 -4.96
C CYS A 170 -13.04 4.96 -4.42
N ASP A 171 -13.81 5.49 -3.47
CA ASP A 171 -13.54 6.75 -2.76
C ASP A 171 -12.47 6.55 -1.67
N GLU A 172 -12.78 5.81 -0.61
CA GLU A 172 -12.02 5.77 0.64
C GLU A 172 -10.69 5.02 0.55
N ILE A 173 -10.56 4.03 -0.35
CA ILE A 173 -9.34 3.23 -0.51
C ILE A 173 -8.48 3.78 -1.65
N GLN A 174 -9.06 3.94 -2.85
CA GLN A 174 -8.31 4.33 -4.04
C GLN A 174 -8.31 5.85 -4.29
N GLY A 175 -9.39 6.55 -3.96
CA GLY A 175 -9.55 7.97 -4.25
C GLY A 175 -9.70 8.28 -5.74
N SER A 176 -10.39 7.41 -6.48
CA SER A 176 -10.63 7.58 -7.93
C SER A 176 -12.04 8.05 -8.27
N PHE A 177 -13.03 7.88 -7.37
CA PHE A 177 -14.42 8.35 -7.50
C PHE A 177 -15.17 7.90 -8.76
N VAL A 178 -14.71 6.86 -9.41
CA VAL A 178 -15.33 6.33 -10.65
C VAL A 178 -16.72 5.79 -10.42
N LEU A 179 -16.94 5.12 -9.27
CA LEU A 179 -18.22 4.50 -8.93
C LEU A 179 -19.04 5.44 -8.05
N THR A 180 -20.32 5.59 -8.41
CA THR A 180 -21.30 6.34 -7.62
C THR A 180 -22.66 5.65 -7.61
N MET A 181 -23.59 6.13 -6.80
CA MET A 181 -24.98 5.69 -6.82
C MET A 181 -25.82 6.67 -7.64
N SER A 182 -26.60 6.14 -8.56
CA SER A 182 -27.55 6.88 -9.40
C SER A 182 -28.98 6.43 -9.10
N GLY A 183 -29.96 7.27 -9.38
CA GLY A 183 -31.38 6.97 -9.16
C GLY A 183 -31.81 7.04 -7.69
N ARG A 184 -33.03 6.57 -7.42
CA ARG A 184 -33.61 6.51 -6.08
C ARG A 184 -34.66 5.39 -5.97
N GLY A 185 -34.90 4.89 -4.75
CA GLY A 185 -35.82 3.79 -4.52
C GLY A 185 -35.39 2.54 -5.30
N PHE A 186 -36.32 1.85 -5.94
CA PHE A 186 -36.04 0.68 -6.77
C PHE A 186 -35.27 0.96 -8.06
N GLU A 187 -35.08 2.24 -8.44
CA GLU A 187 -34.24 2.64 -9.58
C GLU A 187 -32.81 2.97 -9.16
N SER A 188 -32.51 2.84 -7.86
CA SER A 188 -31.13 3.05 -7.37
C SER A 188 -30.21 1.98 -7.93
N ARG A 189 -29.09 2.42 -8.50
CA ARG A 189 -28.07 1.53 -9.05
C ARG A 189 -26.66 2.12 -8.91
N ILE A 190 -25.68 1.26 -8.97
CA ILE A 190 -24.29 1.69 -9.11
C ILE A 190 -24.05 2.08 -10.57
N THR A 191 -23.33 3.17 -10.77
CA THR A 191 -22.92 3.66 -12.09
C THR A 191 -21.45 4.09 -12.07
N THR A 192 -20.86 4.18 -13.25
CA THR A 192 -19.52 4.70 -13.50
C THR A 192 -19.59 6.16 -13.94
N ASP A 193 -18.46 6.77 -14.24
CA ASP A 193 -18.32 8.15 -14.73
C ASP A 193 -19.41 8.49 -15.77
N ASN A 194 -20.28 9.45 -15.48
CA ASN A 194 -21.35 9.89 -16.40
C ASN A 194 -22.18 8.75 -17.04
N ASP A 195 -22.31 7.61 -16.34
CA ASP A 195 -23.02 6.42 -16.82
C ASP A 195 -22.38 5.74 -18.05
N MET A 196 -21.06 5.87 -18.19
CA MET A 196 -20.29 5.21 -19.24
C MET A 196 -20.13 3.71 -18.97
N LEU A 197 -19.71 2.93 -19.96
CA LEU A 197 -19.30 1.55 -19.75
C LEU A 197 -18.08 1.50 -18.81
N PHE A 198 -17.99 0.46 -18.01
CA PHE A 198 -16.95 0.34 -16.98
C PHE A 198 -15.54 0.36 -17.58
N GLY A 199 -15.35 -0.24 -18.75
CA GLY A 199 -14.07 -0.23 -19.49
C GLY A 199 -13.67 1.12 -20.06
N ASP A 200 -14.62 2.02 -20.31
CA ASP A 200 -14.41 3.34 -20.87
C ASP A 200 -14.25 4.44 -19.80
N SER A 201 -14.46 4.08 -18.52
CA SER A 201 -14.38 4.99 -17.39
C SER A 201 -12.93 5.31 -17.01
N SER A 202 -12.75 6.30 -16.14
CA SER A 202 -11.44 6.66 -15.58
C SER A 202 -10.88 5.64 -14.55
N CYS A 203 -11.38 4.40 -14.57
CA CYS A 203 -11.01 3.34 -13.63
C CYS A 203 -9.52 2.97 -13.74
N VAL A 204 -8.81 2.98 -12.60
CA VAL A 204 -7.40 2.57 -12.51
C VAL A 204 -7.20 1.06 -12.31
N SER A 205 -8.27 0.26 -12.42
CA SER A 205 -8.25 -1.21 -12.37
C SER A 205 -7.66 -1.79 -11.07
N CYS A 206 -7.83 -1.12 -9.93
CA CYS A 206 -7.29 -1.62 -8.65
C CYS A 206 -8.05 -2.82 -8.07
N GLY A 207 -9.30 -3.06 -8.49
CA GLY A 207 -10.14 -4.18 -8.06
C GLY A 207 -10.64 -4.11 -6.61
N ALA A 208 -10.49 -2.97 -5.92
CA ALA A 208 -10.99 -2.81 -4.54
C ALA A 208 -12.51 -2.98 -4.45
N CYS A 209 -13.26 -2.50 -5.45
CA CYS A 209 -14.70 -2.66 -5.55
C CYS A 209 -15.14 -4.12 -5.68
N ALA A 210 -14.47 -4.91 -6.52
CA ALA A 210 -14.74 -6.34 -6.65
C ALA A 210 -14.38 -7.12 -5.36
N HIS A 211 -13.26 -6.75 -4.73
CA HIS A 211 -12.80 -7.40 -3.50
C HIS A 211 -13.75 -7.22 -2.31
N THR A 212 -14.43 -6.08 -2.23
CA THR A 212 -15.37 -5.78 -1.14
C THR A 212 -16.83 -6.15 -1.44
N CYS A 213 -17.18 -6.49 -2.70
CA CYS A 213 -18.57 -6.77 -3.09
C CYS A 213 -19.12 -8.03 -2.40
N PRO A 214 -20.21 -7.94 -1.60
CA PRO A 214 -20.71 -9.07 -0.83
C PRO A 214 -21.50 -10.09 -1.66
N THR A 215 -21.92 -9.73 -2.88
CA THR A 215 -22.78 -10.53 -3.75
C THR A 215 -22.22 -10.74 -5.15
N ASP A 216 -20.96 -10.33 -5.37
CA ASP A 216 -20.30 -10.42 -6.67
C ASP A 216 -20.97 -9.64 -7.81
N ALA A 217 -21.77 -8.62 -7.47
CA ALA A 217 -22.30 -7.71 -8.47
C ALA A 217 -21.21 -7.00 -9.27
N ILE A 218 -20.06 -6.72 -8.64
CA ILE A 218 -18.80 -6.42 -9.32
C ILE A 218 -17.84 -7.57 -9.03
N SER A 219 -17.41 -8.26 -10.07
CA SER A 219 -16.58 -9.46 -9.98
C SER A 219 -15.26 -9.31 -10.72
N ASP A 220 -14.25 -10.05 -10.25
CA ASP A 220 -12.96 -10.21 -10.89
C ASP A 220 -13.06 -11.31 -11.97
N VAL A 221 -12.62 -11.01 -13.20
CA VAL A 221 -12.69 -11.95 -14.34
C VAL A 221 -11.89 -13.23 -14.07
N PHE A 222 -10.81 -13.14 -13.29
CA PHE A 222 -9.91 -14.25 -12.98
C PHE A 222 -10.28 -15.00 -11.69
N ALA A 223 -11.05 -14.37 -10.81
CA ALA A 223 -11.41 -14.97 -9.55
C ALA A 223 -12.45 -16.07 -9.73
N SER A 224 -12.10 -17.31 -9.38
CA SER A 224 -13.08 -18.35 -9.14
C SER A 224 -13.69 -18.14 -7.75
N LYS A 225 -14.78 -17.39 -7.66
CA LYS A 225 -15.45 -17.14 -6.39
C LYS A 225 -16.23 -18.37 -5.86
N SER A 226 -16.46 -19.37 -6.70
CA SER A 226 -17.11 -20.63 -6.31
C SER A 226 -16.21 -21.63 -5.54
N GLY A 227 -15.06 -21.17 -5.03
CA GLY A 227 -14.15 -22.05 -4.29
C GLY A 227 -13.39 -23.06 -5.15
N ASN A 228 -13.30 -22.83 -6.44
CA ASN A 228 -12.62 -23.74 -7.39
C ASN A 228 -11.09 -23.58 -7.36
N TYR A 229 -10.49 -23.75 -6.19
CA TYR A 229 -9.04 -23.73 -5.97
C TYR A 229 -8.66 -24.78 -4.92
N ASP A 230 -7.44 -25.31 -5.02
CA ASP A 230 -6.94 -26.35 -4.11
C ASP A 230 -6.45 -25.76 -2.79
N LYS A 231 -5.80 -24.58 -2.88
CA LYS A 231 -5.22 -23.89 -1.71
C LYS A 231 -5.06 -22.41 -1.95
N LYS A 232 -4.95 -21.67 -0.84
CA LYS A 232 -4.54 -20.27 -0.80
C LYS A 232 -3.13 -20.16 -0.24
N VAL A 233 -2.29 -19.35 -0.87
CA VAL A 233 -0.91 -19.13 -0.46
C VAL A 233 -0.69 -17.64 -0.24
N ARG A 234 -0.28 -17.26 0.97
CA ARG A 234 0.15 -15.90 1.25
C ARG A 234 1.53 -15.63 0.68
N THR A 235 1.69 -14.50 0.03
CA THR A 235 2.95 -14.08 -0.58
C THR A 235 3.06 -12.56 -0.59
N THR A 236 4.23 -12.06 -0.99
CA THR A 236 4.49 -10.64 -1.19
C THR A 236 4.46 -10.31 -2.67
N CYS A 237 3.90 -9.16 -3.02
CA CYS A 237 3.87 -8.66 -4.39
C CYS A 237 5.29 -8.44 -4.94
N SER A 238 5.56 -8.96 -6.15
CA SER A 238 6.86 -8.91 -6.81
C SER A 238 7.08 -7.67 -7.69
N TYR A 239 6.19 -6.66 -7.66
CA TYR A 239 6.26 -5.55 -8.61
C TYR A 239 7.03 -4.33 -8.10
N CYS A 240 6.75 -3.81 -6.91
CA CYS A 240 7.43 -2.62 -6.40
C CYS A 240 7.75 -2.73 -4.90
N GLY A 241 8.52 -1.78 -4.40
CA GLY A 241 8.99 -1.74 -3.02
C GLY A 241 7.93 -1.47 -1.96
N VAL A 242 6.65 -1.29 -2.32
CA VAL A 242 5.56 -1.23 -1.33
C VAL A 242 5.43 -2.56 -0.57
N GLY A 243 5.72 -3.70 -1.23
CA GLY A 243 5.69 -5.01 -0.57
C GLY A 243 4.28 -5.46 -0.15
N CYS A 244 3.25 -5.18 -0.96
CA CYS A 244 1.87 -5.54 -0.66
C CYS A 244 1.72 -7.03 -0.35
N ASN A 245 0.97 -7.36 0.70
CA ASN A 245 0.60 -8.73 1.02
C ASN A 245 -0.49 -9.20 0.05
N LEU A 246 -0.24 -10.33 -0.58
CA LEU A 246 -1.14 -10.98 -1.52
C LEU A 246 -1.56 -12.36 -1.01
N GLU A 247 -2.70 -12.84 -1.48
CA GLU A 247 -3.18 -14.20 -1.30
C GLU A 247 -3.48 -14.80 -2.66
N ALA A 248 -2.63 -15.72 -3.12
CA ALA A 248 -2.77 -16.42 -4.37
C ALA A 248 -3.68 -17.63 -4.19
N SER A 249 -4.75 -17.74 -4.98
CA SER A 249 -5.54 -18.95 -5.13
C SER A 249 -4.87 -19.85 -6.16
N VAL A 250 -4.59 -21.10 -5.78
CA VAL A 250 -3.86 -22.06 -6.61
C VAL A 250 -4.79 -23.23 -6.94
N LYS A 251 -4.83 -23.62 -8.22
CA LYS A 251 -5.52 -24.79 -8.72
C LYS A 251 -4.60 -25.55 -9.67
N ASP A 252 -4.49 -26.88 -9.50
CA ASP A 252 -3.64 -27.74 -10.32
C ASP A 252 -2.19 -27.20 -10.46
N GLY A 253 -1.65 -26.68 -9.36
CA GLY A 253 -0.30 -26.07 -9.31
C GLY A 253 -0.18 -24.69 -9.96
N LYS A 254 -1.25 -24.09 -10.47
CA LYS A 254 -1.26 -22.77 -11.14
C LYS A 254 -1.98 -21.72 -10.32
N VAL A 255 -1.48 -20.49 -10.37
CA VAL A 255 -2.18 -19.34 -9.79
C VAL A 255 -3.36 -18.96 -10.69
N VAL A 256 -4.56 -19.06 -10.16
CA VAL A 256 -5.80 -18.77 -10.91
C VAL A 256 -6.37 -17.39 -10.57
N SER A 257 -6.08 -16.86 -9.40
CA SER A 257 -6.45 -15.50 -9.01
C SER A 257 -5.56 -14.97 -7.88
N ILE A 258 -5.50 -13.65 -7.75
CA ILE A 258 -4.82 -12.96 -6.66
C ILE A 258 -5.82 -12.11 -5.90
N ASN A 259 -5.87 -12.30 -4.60
CA ASN A 259 -6.58 -11.46 -3.67
C ASN A 259 -5.62 -10.85 -2.64
N THR A 260 -6.15 -10.07 -1.70
CA THR A 260 -5.39 -9.48 -0.61
C THR A 260 -6.07 -9.77 0.71
N PRO A 261 -5.34 -10.19 1.75
CA PRO A 261 -5.92 -10.29 3.08
C PRO A 261 -6.43 -8.91 3.53
N LYS A 262 -7.66 -8.85 4.05
CA LYS A 262 -8.29 -7.57 4.44
C LYS A 262 -7.58 -6.85 5.59
N GLN A 263 -6.94 -7.60 6.48
CA GLN A 263 -6.24 -7.07 7.66
C GLN A 263 -4.75 -7.34 7.53
N THR A 264 -4.02 -6.41 6.93
CA THR A 264 -2.57 -6.43 6.81
C THR A 264 -2.00 -5.03 7.08
N GLU A 265 -0.80 -4.98 7.62
CA GLU A 265 -0.13 -3.72 8.02
C GLU A 265 0.24 -2.86 6.82
N VAL A 266 0.70 -3.48 5.72
CA VAL A 266 1.20 -2.73 4.55
C VAL A 266 0.08 -2.15 3.72
N ASN A 267 -0.87 -2.98 3.29
CA ASN A 267 -1.84 -2.62 2.26
C ASN A 267 -3.32 -2.76 2.65
N ALA A 268 -3.64 -3.27 3.84
CA ALA A 268 -5.01 -3.31 4.39
C ALA A 268 -6.07 -3.72 3.35
N GLY A 269 -5.85 -4.85 2.66
CA GLY A 269 -6.76 -5.36 1.62
C GLY A 269 -6.72 -4.62 0.27
N HIS A 270 -5.93 -3.56 0.14
CA HIS A 270 -5.76 -2.82 -1.12
C HIS A 270 -4.57 -3.37 -1.93
N THR A 271 -4.68 -3.34 -3.26
CA THR A 271 -3.58 -3.55 -4.19
C THR A 271 -3.87 -2.82 -5.50
N CYS A 272 -2.84 -2.61 -6.33
CA CYS A 272 -3.00 -1.99 -7.63
C CYS A 272 -3.26 -3.05 -8.73
N VAL A 273 -3.53 -2.57 -9.96
CA VAL A 273 -3.73 -3.42 -11.14
C VAL A 273 -2.63 -4.47 -11.33
N LYS A 274 -1.36 -4.09 -11.13
CA LYS A 274 -0.22 -5.01 -11.30
C LYS A 274 -0.26 -6.16 -10.28
N GLY A 275 -0.41 -5.82 -8.99
CA GLY A 275 -0.44 -6.83 -7.93
C GLY A 275 -1.63 -7.78 -8.05
N ARG A 276 -2.79 -7.30 -8.50
CA ARG A 276 -4.00 -8.11 -8.61
C ARG A 276 -4.09 -8.91 -9.91
N TYR A 277 -3.77 -8.30 -11.05
CA TYR A 277 -4.13 -8.87 -12.36
C TYR A 277 -2.93 -9.28 -13.23
N ALA A 278 -1.73 -8.80 -12.94
CA ALA A 278 -0.58 -9.05 -13.79
C ALA A 278 0.23 -10.31 -13.36
N PHE A 279 -0.42 -11.33 -12.84
CA PHE A 279 0.24 -12.58 -12.41
C PHE A 279 0.45 -13.58 -13.56
N GLY A 280 -0.17 -13.40 -14.72
CA GLY A 280 -0.10 -14.35 -15.84
C GLY A 280 1.26 -14.45 -16.53
N PHE A 281 2.22 -13.58 -16.24
CA PHE A 281 3.53 -13.55 -16.90
C PHE A 281 4.33 -14.86 -16.73
N TYR A 282 4.17 -15.58 -15.62
CA TYR A 282 4.91 -16.82 -15.35
C TYR A 282 4.44 -18.02 -16.20
N GLU A 283 3.21 -17.96 -16.73
CA GLU A 283 2.61 -18.97 -17.62
C GLU A 283 2.55 -18.51 -19.08
N HIS A 284 3.07 -17.31 -19.41
CA HIS A 284 3.01 -16.77 -20.76
C HIS A 284 3.67 -17.73 -21.78
N PRO A 285 3.10 -17.96 -22.97
CA PRO A 285 3.66 -18.86 -23.99
C PRO A 285 5.09 -18.52 -24.40
N ASP A 286 5.44 -17.23 -24.46
CA ASP A 286 6.77 -16.77 -24.85
C ASP A 286 7.82 -16.90 -23.72
N ARG A 287 7.41 -17.34 -22.52
CA ARG A 287 8.35 -17.53 -21.41
C ARG A 287 9.30 -18.68 -21.73
N LEU A 288 10.60 -18.44 -21.63
CA LEU A 288 11.63 -19.47 -21.78
C LEU A 288 11.47 -20.54 -20.70
N ARG A 289 11.36 -21.80 -21.13
CA ARG A 289 11.18 -22.98 -20.25
C ARG A 289 12.45 -23.82 -20.16
N ASN A 290 13.40 -23.59 -21.05
CA ASN A 290 14.67 -24.33 -21.14
C ASN A 290 15.78 -23.33 -21.43
N PRO A 291 17.04 -23.65 -21.05
CA PRO A 291 18.19 -22.89 -21.50
C PRO A 291 18.30 -22.87 -23.03
N LEU A 292 18.86 -21.79 -23.55
CA LEU A 292 19.15 -21.62 -24.96
C LEU A 292 20.65 -21.34 -25.14
N ILE A 293 21.32 -22.11 -26.00
CA ILE A 293 22.72 -21.88 -26.35
C ILE A 293 22.80 -21.41 -27.80
N LYS A 294 23.53 -20.35 -28.08
CA LYS A 294 23.75 -19.84 -29.42
C LYS A 294 24.79 -20.70 -30.15
N LYS A 295 24.36 -21.44 -31.16
CA LYS A 295 25.22 -22.26 -32.06
C LYS A 295 25.04 -21.72 -33.48
N ASN A 296 26.15 -21.46 -34.19
CA ASN A 296 26.15 -20.97 -35.58
C ASN A 296 25.19 -19.79 -35.83
N GLY A 297 25.15 -18.86 -34.87
CA GLY A 297 24.30 -17.65 -34.95
C GLY A 297 22.83 -17.81 -34.55
N LYS A 298 22.35 -19.05 -34.30
CA LYS A 298 20.96 -19.35 -33.90
C LYS A 298 20.90 -19.87 -32.47
N PHE A 299 19.84 -19.50 -31.73
CA PHE A 299 19.58 -20.07 -30.40
C PHE A 299 18.94 -21.44 -30.53
N GLU A 300 19.57 -22.43 -29.90
CA GLU A 300 19.10 -23.81 -29.83
C GLU A 300 18.79 -24.19 -28.39
N LYS A 301 17.77 -25.02 -28.20
CA LYS A 301 17.36 -25.54 -26.89
C LYS A 301 18.45 -26.45 -26.34
N ALA A 302 18.81 -26.28 -25.07
CA ALA A 302 19.78 -27.05 -24.36
C ALA A 302 19.21 -27.59 -23.04
N SER A 303 19.81 -28.65 -22.51
CA SER A 303 19.59 -29.11 -21.16
C SER A 303 20.29 -28.16 -20.15
N TRP A 304 19.90 -28.23 -18.89
CA TRP A 304 20.56 -27.45 -17.82
C TRP A 304 22.03 -27.86 -17.67
N ASN A 305 22.35 -29.17 -17.78
CA ASN A 305 23.73 -29.63 -17.68
C ASN A 305 24.60 -29.11 -18.82
N GLU A 306 24.12 -29.16 -20.07
CA GLU A 306 24.82 -28.53 -21.21
C GLU A 306 25.05 -27.03 -21.01
N ALA A 307 24.07 -26.33 -20.46
CA ALA A 307 24.20 -24.91 -20.18
C ALA A 307 25.23 -24.64 -19.08
N TYR A 308 25.22 -25.41 -17.99
CA TYR A 308 26.20 -25.29 -16.91
C TYR A 308 27.62 -25.61 -17.39
N ASP A 309 27.82 -26.69 -18.17
CA ASP A 309 29.13 -27.02 -18.72
C ASP A 309 29.64 -25.93 -19.67
N PHE A 310 28.74 -25.37 -20.50
CA PHE A 310 29.10 -24.27 -21.39
C PHE A 310 29.56 -23.04 -20.61
N ILE A 311 28.79 -22.61 -19.58
CA ILE A 311 29.12 -21.47 -18.73
C ILE A 311 30.43 -21.71 -17.98
N LYS A 312 30.58 -22.89 -17.32
CA LYS A 312 31.78 -23.27 -16.58
C LYS A 312 33.03 -23.18 -17.45
N ASN A 313 33.01 -23.86 -18.61
CA ASN A 313 34.17 -23.87 -19.51
C ASN A 313 34.57 -22.47 -20.00
N LYS A 314 33.59 -21.57 -20.23
CA LYS A 314 33.86 -20.20 -20.62
C LYS A 314 34.47 -19.37 -19.48
N LEU A 315 33.92 -19.47 -18.27
CA LEU A 315 34.41 -18.76 -17.11
C LEU A 315 35.82 -19.24 -16.69
N GLU A 316 36.06 -20.55 -16.68
CA GLU A 316 37.36 -21.13 -16.39
C GLU A 316 38.43 -20.68 -17.40
N LYS A 317 38.07 -20.64 -18.69
CA LYS A 317 38.96 -20.14 -19.74
C LYS A 317 39.33 -18.68 -19.50
N ILE A 318 38.36 -17.79 -19.29
CA ILE A 318 38.59 -16.36 -19.03
C ILE A 318 39.44 -16.17 -17.77
N LYS A 319 39.08 -16.87 -16.69
CA LYS A 319 39.84 -16.81 -15.43
C LYS A 319 41.29 -17.23 -15.61
N LYS A 320 41.55 -18.27 -16.41
CA LYS A 320 42.90 -18.75 -16.69
C LYS A 320 43.71 -17.80 -17.59
N GLU A 321 43.09 -17.18 -18.59
CA GLU A 321 43.76 -16.34 -19.58
C GLU A 321 43.96 -14.89 -19.09
N SER A 322 42.99 -14.35 -18.31
CA SER A 322 42.92 -12.91 -17.97
C SER A 322 42.75 -12.65 -16.47
N GLY A 323 42.71 -13.68 -15.64
CA GLY A 323 42.54 -13.56 -14.19
C GLY A 323 41.07 -13.45 -13.76
N PRO A 324 40.79 -13.59 -12.45
CA PRO A 324 39.43 -13.55 -11.91
C PRO A 324 38.76 -12.17 -12.09
N ASP A 325 39.52 -11.09 -12.05
CA ASP A 325 39.00 -9.73 -12.15
C ASP A 325 38.53 -9.33 -13.55
N ALA A 326 38.79 -10.18 -14.56
CA ALA A 326 38.21 -10.04 -15.89
C ALA A 326 36.73 -10.47 -15.93
N ILE A 327 36.21 -10.99 -14.82
CA ILE A 327 34.82 -11.43 -14.66
C ILE A 327 34.11 -10.52 -13.66
N ALA A 328 32.90 -10.12 -13.98
CA ALA A 328 32.04 -9.36 -13.09
C ALA A 328 30.63 -9.97 -13.03
N GLY A 329 29.96 -9.81 -11.90
CA GLY A 329 28.57 -10.20 -11.68
C GLY A 329 27.66 -9.03 -11.43
N ILE A 330 26.51 -8.98 -12.10
CA ILE A 330 25.46 -7.99 -11.84
C ILE A 330 24.20 -8.73 -11.40
N SER A 331 23.84 -8.58 -10.13
CA SER A 331 22.62 -9.15 -9.56
C SER A 331 21.42 -8.21 -9.75
N SER A 332 20.25 -8.67 -9.37
CA SER A 332 19.01 -7.93 -9.56
C SER A 332 18.21 -7.79 -8.26
N ALA A 333 17.70 -6.58 -8.02
CA ALA A 333 16.71 -6.32 -6.99
C ALA A 333 15.31 -6.92 -7.27
N ARG A 334 15.18 -7.71 -8.33
CA ARG A 334 13.99 -8.52 -8.65
C ARG A 334 14.12 -9.98 -8.20
N CYS A 335 15.35 -10.40 -7.90
CA CYS A 335 15.65 -11.74 -7.40
C CYS A 335 15.31 -11.87 -5.91
N THR A 336 15.15 -13.13 -5.46
CA THR A 336 14.96 -13.42 -4.02
C THR A 336 16.26 -13.19 -3.24
N ASN A 337 16.19 -13.22 -1.91
CA ASN A 337 17.37 -13.14 -1.06
C ASN A 337 18.32 -14.31 -1.30
N GLU A 338 17.75 -15.50 -1.46
CA GLU A 338 18.49 -16.74 -1.72
C GLU A 338 19.28 -16.65 -3.03
N GLU A 339 18.64 -16.19 -4.11
CA GLU A 339 19.28 -16.01 -5.42
C GLU A 339 20.41 -14.97 -5.34
N ASN A 340 20.17 -13.84 -4.70
CA ASN A 340 21.18 -12.80 -4.50
C ASN A 340 22.37 -13.33 -3.67
N TYR A 341 22.11 -14.06 -2.58
CA TYR A 341 23.16 -14.62 -1.73
C TYR A 341 24.01 -15.65 -2.47
N ILE A 342 23.38 -16.60 -3.16
CA ILE A 342 24.09 -17.65 -3.91
C ILE A 342 24.91 -17.02 -5.03
N PHE A 343 24.38 -16.02 -5.73
CA PHE A 343 25.08 -15.35 -6.82
C PHE A 343 26.33 -14.62 -6.34
N GLN A 344 26.23 -13.82 -5.27
CA GLN A 344 27.40 -13.14 -4.72
C GLN A 344 28.43 -14.15 -4.19
N LYS A 345 27.98 -15.25 -3.57
CA LYS A 345 28.86 -16.32 -3.11
C LYS A 345 29.61 -16.97 -4.27
N MET A 346 28.94 -17.22 -5.40
CA MET A 346 29.59 -17.76 -6.61
C MET A 346 30.69 -16.80 -7.12
N ILE A 347 30.40 -15.51 -7.22
CA ILE A 347 31.37 -14.51 -7.71
C ILE A 347 32.58 -14.44 -6.79
N ARG A 348 32.39 -14.39 -5.46
CA ARG A 348 33.47 -14.23 -4.50
C ARG A 348 34.24 -15.52 -4.26
N ALA A 349 33.56 -16.62 -3.93
CA ALA A 349 34.23 -17.86 -3.53
C ALA A 349 34.68 -18.73 -4.73
N VAL A 350 33.92 -18.78 -5.83
CA VAL A 350 34.22 -19.65 -6.98
C VAL A 350 35.05 -18.91 -8.03
N ILE A 351 34.60 -17.74 -8.45
CA ILE A 351 35.37 -16.92 -9.41
C ILE A 351 36.60 -16.33 -8.73
N GLY A 352 36.51 -15.87 -7.49
CA GLY A 352 37.61 -15.28 -6.74
C GLY A 352 37.81 -13.80 -7.03
N THR A 353 36.73 -13.08 -7.30
CA THR A 353 36.74 -11.62 -7.48
C THR A 353 35.66 -10.95 -6.64
N ASN A 354 35.89 -9.69 -6.32
CA ASN A 354 34.89 -8.84 -5.64
C ASN A 354 34.10 -7.94 -6.61
N ASN A 355 34.21 -8.19 -7.91
CA ASN A 355 33.50 -7.45 -8.96
C ASN A 355 32.03 -7.87 -9.03
N ILE A 356 31.28 -7.59 -7.99
CA ILE A 356 29.85 -7.82 -7.91
C ILE A 356 29.11 -6.54 -7.53
N ASP A 357 28.01 -6.28 -8.21
CA ASP A 357 27.11 -5.18 -7.87
C ASP A 357 25.65 -5.56 -8.24
N CYS A 358 24.72 -4.68 -7.95
CA CYS A 358 23.32 -4.83 -8.32
C CYS A 358 22.72 -3.49 -8.77
N CYS A 359 21.51 -3.55 -9.34
CA CYS A 359 20.80 -2.36 -9.82
C CYS A 359 20.53 -1.31 -8.73
N ALA A 360 20.62 -1.66 -7.45
CA ALA A 360 20.51 -0.70 -6.34
C ALA A 360 21.59 0.40 -6.40
N ARG A 361 22.72 0.15 -7.05
CA ARG A 361 23.86 1.09 -7.14
C ARG A 361 23.46 2.47 -7.63
N ILE A 362 22.69 2.54 -8.70
CA ILE A 362 22.21 3.81 -9.27
C ILE A 362 20.80 4.17 -8.78
N CYS A 363 20.04 3.20 -8.25
CA CYS A 363 18.68 3.38 -7.81
C CYS A 363 18.63 4.10 -6.44
N HIS A 364 18.88 3.37 -5.36
CA HIS A 364 18.76 3.88 -3.99
C HIS A 364 20.02 3.70 -3.13
N SER A 365 21.17 3.30 -3.69
CA SER A 365 22.44 3.40 -2.97
C SER A 365 22.77 4.85 -2.59
N PRO A 366 22.47 5.88 -3.42
CA PRO A 366 22.58 7.26 -2.99
C PRO A 366 21.72 7.60 -1.76
N THR A 367 20.50 7.05 -1.67
CA THR A 367 19.66 7.16 -0.46
C THR A 367 20.32 6.48 0.74
N ALA A 368 20.73 5.22 0.57
CA ALA A 368 21.34 4.46 1.66
C ALA A 368 22.57 5.16 2.20
N TRP A 369 23.45 5.64 1.31
CA TRP A 369 24.66 6.37 1.71
C TRP A 369 24.32 7.71 2.37
N GLY A 370 23.44 8.53 1.78
CA GLY A 370 23.08 9.84 2.32
C GLY A 370 22.43 9.74 3.70
N MET A 371 21.48 8.80 3.89
CA MET A 371 20.86 8.55 5.18
C MET A 371 21.82 7.92 6.19
N GLN A 372 22.75 7.06 5.75
CA GLN A 372 23.80 6.50 6.62
C GLN A 372 24.70 7.61 7.19
N GLN A 373 25.09 8.60 6.37
CA GLN A 373 25.90 9.72 6.81
C GLN A 373 25.18 10.66 7.79
N THR A 374 23.84 10.70 7.74
CA THR A 374 23.04 11.63 8.55
C THR A 374 22.36 10.94 9.73
N PHE A 375 21.72 9.80 9.51
CA PHE A 375 20.92 9.09 10.53
C PHE A 375 21.59 7.81 11.05
N GLY A 376 22.70 7.37 10.42
CA GLY A 376 23.32 6.08 10.72
C GLY A 376 22.57 4.87 10.17
N THR A 377 21.55 5.07 9.33
CA THR A 377 20.77 3.99 8.70
C THR A 377 20.29 4.39 7.32
N GLY A 378 20.25 3.44 6.38
CA GLY A 378 19.80 3.68 4.99
C GLY A 378 18.34 3.28 4.71
N ALA A 379 17.57 2.89 5.74
CA ALA A 379 16.18 2.47 5.61
C ALA A 379 15.19 3.62 5.88
N ALA A 380 13.94 3.46 5.44
CA ALA A 380 12.85 4.36 5.81
C ALA A 380 12.72 4.47 7.34
N THR A 381 12.55 5.68 7.85
CA THR A 381 12.51 5.93 9.29
C THR A 381 11.16 5.61 9.94
N ASN A 382 10.10 5.50 9.13
CA ASN A 382 8.73 5.32 9.60
C ASN A 382 7.98 4.26 8.77
N SER A 383 6.90 3.73 9.34
CA SER A 383 6.03 2.77 8.67
C SER A 383 5.03 3.45 7.72
N THR A 384 4.44 2.66 6.81
CA THR A 384 3.37 3.15 5.92
C THR A 384 2.08 3.51 6.68
N GLU A 385 1.88 3.00 7.90
CA GLU A 385 0.75 3.36 8.76
C GLU A 385 0.86 4.80 9.27
N ASP A 386 2.08 5.31 9.41
CA ASP A 386 2.34 6.67 9.89
C ASP A 386 1.82 7.76 8.94
N ILE A 387 1.53 7.43 7.68
CA ILE A 387 0.86 8.32 6.71
C ILE A 387 -0.45 8.88 7.30
N TYR A 388 -1.19 8.08 8.07
CA TYR A 388 -2.46 8.53 8.67
C TYR A 388 -2.28 9.51 9.84
N HIS A 389 -1.06 9.65 10.36
CA HIS A 389 -0.71 10.52 11.48
C HIS A 389 0.04 11.79 11.05
N ALA A 390 0.40 11.90 9.78
CA ALA A 390 1.02 13.09 9.22
C ALA A 390 -0.01 14.23 9.05
N ASP A 391 0.46 15.47 9.12
CA ASP A 391 -0.32 16.67 8.86
C ASP A 391 0.10 17.36 7.57
N LEU A 392 1.34 17.07 7.12
CA LEU A 392 1.89 17.56 5.88
C LEU A 392 2.75 16.47 5.21
N PHE A 393 2.66 16.36 3.89
CA PHE A 393 3.50 15.51 3.05
C PHE A 393 4.39 16.36 2.16
N LEU A 394 5.67 15.99 2.09
CA LEU A 394 6.64 16.51 1.12
C LEU A 394 7.02 15.37 0.18
N VAL A 395 6.69 15.48 -1.10
CA VAL A 395 6.98 14.48 -2.13
C VAL A 395 8.01 15.06 -3.10
N ILE A 396 9.18 14.41 -3.23
CA ILE A 396 10.31 14.92 -4.00
C ILE A 396 10.74 13.91 -5.06
N GLY A 397 10.72 14.33 -6.35
CA GLY A 397 11.20 13.52 -7.46
C GLY A 397 10.56 12.13 -7.49
N ALA A 398 9.26 12.07 -7.23
CA ALA A 398 8.50 10.81 -7.13
C ALA A 398 7.06 10.97 -7.63
N ASN A 399 6.58 9.95 -8.34
CA ASN A 399 5.18 9.84 -8.73
C ASN A 399 4.54 8.58 -8.10
N PRO A 400 4.23 8.61 -6.80
CA PRO A 400 3.80 7.41 -6.08
C PRO A 400 2.44 6.88 -6.54
N THR A 401 1.54 7.69 -7.09
CA THR A 401 0.25 7.21 -7.63
C THR A 401 0.45 6.26 -8.82
N ASN A 402 1.53 6.42 -9.59
CA ASN A 402 1.88 5.54 -10.69
C ASN A 402 2.89 4.43 -10.32
N ALA A 403 3.96 4.79 -9.59
CA ALA A 403 5.07 3.88 -9.30
C ALA A 403 4.83 3.02 -8.04
N HIS A 404 4.11 3.57 -7.04
CA HIS A 404 3.81 2.95 -5.75
C HIS A 404 2.32 3.13 -5.40
N PRO A 405 1.38 2.61 -6.23
CA PRO A 405 -0.02 3.07 -6.23
C PRO A 405 -0.72 2.96 -4.87
N VAL A 406 -0.41 1.95 -4.06
CA VAL A 406 -1.01 1.79 -2.73
C VAL A 406 -0.55 2.89 -1.76
N THR A 407 0.74 3.23 -1.75
CA THR A 407 1.27 4.34 -0.96
C THR A 407 0.75 5.67 -1.51
N GLY A 408 0.76 5.84 -2.84
CA GLY A 408 0.23 7.03 -3.51
C GLY A 408 -1.24 7.28 -3.19
N ALA A 409 -2.07 6.24 -3.19
CA ALA A 409 -3.48 6.33 -2.81
C ALA A 409 -3.65 6.79 -1.36
N LYS A 410 -2.83 6.28 -0.41
CA LYS A 410 -2.87 6.72 0.99
C LYS A 410 -2.53 8.21 1.14
N ILE A 411 -1.45 8.68 0.50
CA ILE A 411 -1.06 10.10 0.51
C ILE A 411 -2.17 10.96 -0.11
N LYS A 412 -2.66 10.57 -1.29
CA LYS A 412 -3.77 11.24 -1.99
C LYS A 412 -5.00 11.38 -1.10
N GLN A 413 -5.40 10.30 -0.44
CA GLN A 413 -6.53 10.29 0.49
C GLN A 413 -6.35 11.28 1.66
N GLN A 414 -5.16 11.38 2.21
CA GLN A 414 -4.90 12.32 3.30
C GLN A 414 -4.90 13.76 2.80
N ALA A 415 -4.34 14.06 1.63
CA ALA A 415 -4.39 15.38 1.00
C ALA A 415 -5.84 15.81 0.74
N MET A 416 -6.68 14.92 0.19
CA MET A 416 -8.11 15.18 -0.03
C MET A 416 -8.90 15.40 1.27
N LYS A 417 -8.42 14.89 2.41
CA LYS A 417 -8.97 15.16 3.74
C LYS A 417 -8.45 16.46 4.37
N GLY A 418 -7.73 17.28 3.59
CA GLY A 418 -7.24 18.59 4.02
C GLY A 418 -5.85 18.57 4.66
N LYS A 419 -5.10 17.47 4.60
CA LYS A 419 -3.68 17.46 4.96
C LYS A 419 -2.88 18.19 3.89
N LYS A 420 -1.88 18.97 4.28
CA LYS A 420 -1.08 19.73 3.34
C LYS A 420 -0.17 18.85 2.49
N LEU A 421 0.04 19.27 1.25
CA LEU A 421 0.88 18.57 0.29
C LEU A 421 1.83 19.53 -0.43
N ILE A 422 3.12 19.25 -0.36
CA ILE A 422 4.18 19.92 -1.12
C ILE A 422 4.74 18.91 -2.12
N VAL A 423 4.82 19.27 -3.39
CA VAL A 423 5.42 18.43 -4.43
C VAL A 423 6.56 19.18 -5.11
N LEU A 424 7.75 18.60 -5.09
CA LEU A 424 8.94 19.04 -5.82
C LEU A 424 9.16 18.09 -7.00
N ASP A 425 8.63 18.43 -8.16
CA ASP A 425 8.74 17.62 -9.37
C ASP A 425 8.64 18.50 -10.62
N PRO A 426 9.46 18.30 -11.67
CA PRO A 426 9.34 19.02 -12.93
C PRO A 426 8.03 18.72 -13.67
N ILE A 427 7.39 17.57 -13.38
CA ILE A 427 6.16 17.11 -14.02
C ILE A 427 4.97 17.38 -13.10
N GLU A 428 3.85 17.83 -13.69
CA GLU A 428 2.58 17.91 -12.98
C GLU A 428 1.97 16.51 -12.81
N THR A 429 2.39 15.83 -11.74
CA THR A 429 1.86 14.50 -11.36
C THR A 429 0.44 14.61 -10.82
N GLU A 430 -0.24 13.47 -10.61
CA GLU A 430 -1.56 13.45 -9.98
C GLU A 430 -1.55 14.10 -8.58
N LEU A 431 -0.51 13.86 -7.79
CA LEU A 431 -0.34 14.52 -6.49
C LEU A 431 -0.05 16.02 -6.63
N ALA A 432 0.71 16.41 -7.66
CA ALA A 432 1.01 17.82 -7.91
C ALA A 432 -0.25 18.65 -8.20
N LYS A 433 -1.25 18.05 -8.84
CA LYS A 433 -2.58 18.69 -9.08
C LYS A 433 -3.38 18.94 -7.80
N LEU A 434 -3.08 18.19 -6.75
CA LEU A 434 -3.73 18.30 -5.43
C LEU A 434 -2.87 19.08 -4.44
N ALA A 435 -1.63 19.44 -4.79
CA ALA A 435 -0.68 20.04 -3.89
C ALA A 435 -1.04 21.49 -3.55
N ASP A 436 -0.84 21.87 -2.29
CA ASP A 436 -0.85 23.27 -1.86
C ASP A 436 0.32 24.04 -2.49
N TYR A 437 1.46 23.36 -2.68
CA TYR A 437 2.66 23.91 -3.30
C TYR A 437 3.26 22.92 -4.29
N HIS A 438 3.18 23.23 -5.59
CA HIS A 438 3.88 22.50 -6.64
C HIS A 438 5.10 23.30 -7.10
N ILE A 439 6.28 22.92 -6.66
CA ILE A 439 7.55 23.55 -7.00
C ILE A 439 8.14 22.82 -8.22
N ARG A 440 7.97 23.40 -9.41
CA ARG A 440 8.43 22.85 -10.69
C ARG A 440 9.88 23.22 -10.94
N LEU A 441 10.80 22.51 -10.31
CA LEU A 441 12.23 22.75 -10.46
C LEU A 441 12.77 22.20 -11.78
N ARG A 442 13.86 22.77 -12.26
CA ARG A 442 14.64 22.19 -13.36
C ARG A 442 15.26 20.86 -12.93
N PRO A 443 15.28 19.82 -13.78
CA PRO A 443 15.97 18.56 -13.46
C PRO A 443 17.42 18.81 -13.02
N GLY A 444 17.87 18.11 -11.97
CA GLY A 444 19.23 18.25 -11.41
C GLY A 444 19.42 19.39 -10.41
N THR A 445 18.37 20.14 -10.05
CA THR A 445 18.50 21.31 -9.15
C THR A 445 17.87 21.11 -7.76
N ASN A 446 17.63 19.86 -7.36
CA ASN A 446 17.07 19.53 -6.04
C ASN A 446 17.88 20.17 -4.88
N VAL A 447 19.20 20.13 -4.97
CA VAL A 447 20.11 20.72 -3.96
C VAL A 447 19.84 22.23 -3.79
N ALA A 448 19.63 22.95 -4.89
CA ALA A 448 19.34 24.38 -4.83
C ALA A 448 18.01 24.67 -4.10
N VAL A 449 16.96 23.93 -4.44
CA VAL A 449 15.62 24.11 -3.81
C VAL A 449 15.66 23.75 -2.33
N LEU A 450 16.28 22.63 -1.96
CA LEU A 450 16.37 22.21 -0.56
C LEU A 450 17.21 23.18 0.28
N ASN A 451 18.32 23.68 -0.24
CA ASN A 451 19.09 24.73 0.41
C ASN A 451 18.27 26.01 0.61
N MET A 452 17.45 26.42 -0.35
CA MET A 452 16.55 27.55 -0.19
C MET A 452 15.51 27.29 0.93
N MET A 453 14.92 26.06 0.98
CA MET A 453 14.00 25.70 2.06
C MET A 453 14.67 25.79 3.43
N LEU A 454 15.87 25.21 3.57
CA LEU A 454 16.67 25.26 4.80
C LEU A 454 17.00 26.71 5.20
N TYR A 455 17.41 27.55 4.23
CA TYR A 455 17.65 28.96 4.45
C TYR A 455 16.43 29.69 5.01
N PHE A 456 15.26 29.51 4.41
CA PHE A 456 14.04 30.19 4.89
C PHE A 456 13.62 29.71 6.28
N ILE A 457 13.79 28.43 6.60
CA ILE A 457 13.54 27.90 7.95
C ILE A 457 14.48 28.55 8.97
N VAL A 458 15.77 28.62 8.66
CA VAL A 458 16.79 29.22 9.52
C VAL A 458 16.52 30.73 9.72
N LYS A 459 16.29 31.48 8.65
CA LYS A 459 15.99 32.92 8.71
C LYS A 459 14.69 33.24 9.45
N SER A 460 13.70 32.37 9.35
CA SER A 460 12.43 32.51 10.05
C SER A 460 12.49 31.97 11.50
N LYS A 461 13.62 31.43 11.95
CA LYS A 461 13.83 30.83 13.27
C LYS A 461 12.84 29.71 13.60
N LEU A 462 12.48 28.91 12.57
CA LEU A 462 11.51 27.82 12.70
C LEU A 462 12.16 26.46 13.00
N TYR A 463 13.47 26.44 13.22
CA TYR A 463 14.17 25.23 13.63
C TYR A 463 13.94 24.87 15.10
N LYS A 464 14.00 23.59 15.44
CA LYS A 464 13.74 23.04 16.79
C LYS A 464 15.04 22.99 17.60
N LYS A 465 15.30 24.08 18.36
CA LYS A 465 16.54 24.26 19.12
C LYS A 465 16.82 23.07 20.06
N ASP A 466 15.85 22.66 20.87
CA ASP A 466 16.00 21.54 21.81
C ASP A 466 16.37 20.22 21.11
N PHE A 467 15.80 19.95 19.92
CA PHE A 467 16.13 18.75 19.14
C PHE A 467 17.56 18.84 18.62
N ILE A 468 17.94 19.98 18.08
CA ILE A 468 19.27 20.22 17.53
C ILE A 468 20.34 20.03 18.60
N GLU A 469 20.20 20.68 19.76
CA GLU A 469 21.16 20.63 20.86
C GLU A 469 21.33 19.22 21.46
N ASN A 470 20.25 18.43 21.52
CA ASN A 470 20.26 17.13 22.18
C ASN A 470 20.44 15.93 21.23
N ARG A 471 20.25 16.10 19.91
CA ARG A 471 20.11 14.98 18.98
C ARG A 471 20.90 15.16 17.67
N THR A 472 21.62 16.25 17.48
CA THR A 472 22.40 16.50 16.26
C THR A 472 23.80 17.02 16.61
N GLU A 473 24.68 16.96 15.63
CA GLU A 473 26.01 17.57 15.69
C GLU A 473 26.29 18.42 14.44
N GLY A 474 27.30 19.30 14.49
CA GLY A 474 27.72 20.11 13.34
C GLY A 474 26.80 21.27 12.98
N PHE A 475 25.83 21.64 13.81
CA PHE A 475 24.83 22.67 13.50
C PHE A 475 25.46 24.06 13.25
N ASP A 476 26.53 24.43 13.95
CA ASP A 476 27.15 25.74 13.76
C ASP A 476 27.75 25.90 12.35
N LYS A 477 28.46 24.90 11.86
CA LYS A 477 28.97 24.88 10.48
C LYS A 477 27.85 24.88 9.44
N PHE A 478 26.80 24.11 9.69
CA PHE A 478 25.61 24.10 8.86
C PHE A 478 24.96 25.50 8.83
N PHE A 479 24.81 26.15 9.98
CA PHE A 479 24.20 27.47 10.11
C PHE A 479 25.01 28.53 9.37
N GLU A 480 26.34 28.52 9.49
CA GLU A 480 27.24 29.42 8.75
C GLU A 480 27.07 29.21 7.23
N HIS A 481 27.11 27.97 6.78
CA HIS A 481 26.93 27.64 5.37
C HIS A 481 25.58 28.13 4.83
N ILE A 482 24.48 27.80 5.50
CA ILE A 482 23.14 28.20 5.07
C ILE A 482 22.99 29.73 5.01
N ASN A 483 23.62 30.47 5.95
CA ASN A 483 23.58 31.92 5.94
C ASN A 483 24.41 32.58 4.85
N SER A 484 25.40 31.87 4.27
CA SER A 484 26.24 32.35 3.18
C SER A 484 25.63 32.18 1.77
N LEU A 485 24.48 31.50 1.66
CA LEU A 485 23.87 31.17 0.37
C LEU A 485 23.26 32.41 -0.32
N ASP A 486 23.49 32.52 -1.62
CA ASP A 486 22.82 33.45 -2.51
C ASP A 486 21.51 32.85 -3.00
N ILE A 487 20.41 33.23 -2.37
CA ILE A 487 19.07 32.67 -2.62
C ILE A 487 18.53 33.09 -3.98
N ASP A 488 18.87 34.28 -4.47
CA ASP A 488 18.42 34.75 -5.79
C ASP A 488 19.13 33.96 -6.90
N GLN A 489 20.40 33.67 -6.73
CA GLN A 489 21.14 32.79 -7.65
C GLN A 489 20.60 31.37 -7.63
N LEU A 490 20.30 30.80 -6.45
CA LEU A 490 19.74 29.45 -6.34
C LEU A 490 18.36 29.36 -7.00
N ALA A 491 17.49 30.34 -6.80
CA ALA A 491 16.17 30.41 -7.44
C ALA A 491 16.28 30.48 -8.97
N LYS A 492 17.23 31.27 -9.47
CA LYS A 492 17.51 31.40 -10.91
C LYS A 492 18.01 30.07 -11.51
N VAL A 493 18.93 29.39 -10.82
CA VAL A 493 19.46 28.07 -11.23
C VAL A 493 18.34 27.03 -11.26
N ALA A 494 17.55 26.96 -10.21
CA ALA A 494 16.45 26.00 -10.11
C ALA A 494 15.25 26.36 -11.01
N GLY A 495 15.13 27.60 -11.43
CA GLY A 495 14.01 28.10 -12.24
C GLY A 495 12.69 28.10 -11.47
N VAL A 496 12.74 28.43 -10.16
CA VAL A 496 11.57 28.37 -9.27
C VAL A 496 11.23 29.76 -8.71
N ASP A 497 9.97 29.93 -8.33
CA ASP A 497 9.55 31.12 -7.59
C ASP A 497 10.07 31.05 -6.13
N LYS A 498 10.90 31.99 -5.77
CA LYS A 498 11.49 32.12 -4.44
C LYS A 498 10.44 32.24 -3.34
N GLN A 499 9.33 32.96 -3.60
CA GLN A 499 8.29 33.15 -2.61
C GLN A 499 7.52 31.85 -2.36
N MET A 500 7.21 31.08 -3.39
CA MET A 500 6.58 29.77 -3.27
C MET A 500 7.45 28.80 -2.47
N VAL A 501 8.77 28.77 -2.71
CA VAL A 501 9.70 27.94 -1.93
C VAL A 501 9.73 28.34 -0.46
N LYS A 502 9.70 29.65 -0.17
CA LYS A 502 9.64 30.19 1.19
C LYS A 502 8.36 29.74 1.91
N GLU A 503 7.21 29.87 1.28
CA GLU A 503 5.92 29.48 1.84
C GLU A 503 5.85 27.97 2.11
N ALA A 504 6.32 27.16 1.17
CA ALA A 504 6.41 25.71 1.33
C ALA A 504 7.36 25.32 2.49
N ALA A 505 8.50 25.98 2.62
CA ALA A 505 9.45 25.76 3.72
C ALA A 505 8.84 26.10 5.09
N ILE A 506 8.14 27.23 5.18
CA ILE A 506 7.41 27.63 6.39
C ILE A 506 6.32 26.62 6.71
N ALA A 507 5.52 26.21 5.72
CA ALA A 507 4.47 25.22 5.90
C ALA A 507 5.03 23.90 6.43
N TYR A 508 6.15 23.41 5.87
CA TYR A 508 6.83 22.20 6.32
C TYR A 508 7.30 22.30 7.78
N ALA A 509 7.94 23.41 8.14
CA ALA A 509 8.52 23.59 9.47
C ALA A 509 7.49 23.85 10.57
N THR A 510 6.33 24.42 10.23
CA THR A 510 5.27 24.77 11.19
C THR A 510 4.21 23.68 11.36
N ALA A 511 4.11 22.74 10.44
CA ALA A 511 3.23 21.59 10.61
C ALA A 511 3.68 20.75 11.81
N LYS A 512 2.70 20.22 12.56
CA LYS A 512 2.99 19.39 13.74
C LYS A 512 3.75 18.12 13.37
N ASN A 513 3.36 17.48 12.28
CA ASN A 513 3.97 16.25 11.76
C ASN A 513 4.16 16.38 10.25
N SER A 514 5.39 16.54 9.80
CA SER A 514 5.74 16.54 8.37
C SER A 514 6.45 15.24 8.00
N MET A 515 5.95 14.58 6.96
CA MET A 515 6.45 13.31 6.47
C MET A 515 6.95 13.47 5.04
N GLU A 516 8.16 13.03 4.76
CA GLU A 516 8.80 13.15 3.45
C GLU A 516 8.80 11.82 2.71
N PHE A 517 8.63 11.89 1.37
CA PHE A 517 8.75 10.79 0.43
C PHE A 517 9.58 11.20 -0.78
N HIS A 518 10.65 10.47 -1.07
CA HIS A 518 11.45 10.73 -2.26
C HIS A 518 11.63 9.49 -3.14
N GLY A 519 11.85 9.73 -4.43
CA GLY A 519 12.07 8.69 -5.42
C GLY A 519 13.33 8.91 -6.25
N LEU A 520 13.34 8.28 -7.43
CA LEU A 520 14.50 8.26 -8.35
C LEU A 520 14.84 9.64 -8.93
N GLY A 521 13.87 10.57 -8.98
CA GLY A 521 14.12 11.96 -9.34
C GLY A 521 14.99 12.74 -8.34
N VAL A 522 15.27 12.12 -7.17
CA VAL A 522 16.29 12.59 -6.21
C VAL A 522 17.59 11.83 -6.37
N THR A 523 17.52 10.50 -6.46
CA THR A 523 18.70 9.64 -6.29
C THR A 523 19.47 9.39 -7.58
N GLU A 524 18.82 9.36 -8.73
CA GLU A 524 19.46 9.12 -10.04
C GLU A 524 20.01 10.42 -10.66
N HIS A 525 20.70 11.22 -9.85
CA HIS A 525 21.40 12.42 -10.22
C HIS A 525 22.83 12.40 -9.68
N GLU A 526 23.74 13.15 -10.29
CA GLU A 526 25.12 13.31 -9.82
C GLU A 526 25.20 13.73 -8.35
N GLN A 527 24.28 14.57 -7.90
CA GLN A 527 24.19 15.04 -6.52
C GLN A 527 23.15 14.27 -5.67
N GLY A 528 22.75 13.05 -6.09
CA GLY A 528 21.69 12.29 -5.44
C GLY A 528 21.91 12.09 -3.94
N SER A 529 23.08 11.62 -3.53
CA SER A 529 23.42 11.42 -2.11
C SER A 529 23.40 12.74 -1.30
N LYS A 530 23.90 13.84 -1.87
CA LYS A 530 23.85 15.16 -1.24
C LYS A 530 22.42 15.66 -1.10
N THR A 531 21.56 15.41 -2.09
CA THR A 531 20.14 15.73 -2.02
C THR A 531 19.46 14.99 -0.86
N VAL A 532 19.76 13.71 -0.67
CA VAL A 532 19.22 12.91 0.44
C VAL A 532 19.72 13.43 1.80
N MET A 533 20.98 13.84 1.90
CA MET A 533 21.51 14.47 3.13
C MET A 533 20.74 15.76 3.46
N LEU A 534 20.45 16.62 2.48
CA LEU A 534 19.67 17.84 2.69
C LEU A 534 18.20 17.55 3.08
N ILE A 535 17.63 16.47 2.57
CA ILE A 535 16.30 15.99 3.02
C ILE A 535 16.35 15.58 4.49
N ALA A 536 17.40 14.86 4.88
CA ALA A 536 17.62 14.46 6.27
C ALA A 536 17.86 15.68 7.18
N ASP A 537 18.66 16.66 6.74
CA ASP A 537 18.88 17.92 7.46
C ASP A 537 17.57 18.68 7.66
N LEU A 538 16.72 18.74 6.62
CA LEU A 538 15.40 19.36 6.70
C LEU A 538 14.53 18.71 7.79
N ALA A 539 14.54 17.38 7.88
CA ALA A 539 13.83 16.64 8.92
C ALA A 539 14.43 16.88 10.31
N MET A 540 15.77 16.89 10.43
CA MET A 540 16.46 17.08 11.71
C MET A 540 16.25 18.48 12.28
N ILE A 541 16.48 19.54 11.49
CA ILE A 541 16.35 20.92 12.02
C ILE A 541 14.91 21.26 12.41
N THR A 542 13.93 20.60 11.82
CA THR A 542 12.51 20.79 12.16
C THR A 542 11.99 19.78 13.17
N GLY A 543 12.82 18.83 13.62
CA GLY A 543 12.44 17.75 14.55
C GLY A 543 11.39 16.79 13.97
N ASN A 544 11.31 16.66 12.64
CA ASN A 544 10.38 15.77 11.94
C ASN A 544 10.96 14.36 11.76
N ILE A 545 11.52 13.80 12.83
CA ILE A 545 12.06 12.45 12.88
C ILE A 545 11.89 11.85 14.28
N GLY A 546 11.86 10.51 14.38
CA GLY A 546 11.87 9.76 15.64
C GLY A 546 10.51 9.69 16.35
N ARG A 547 9.40 9.98 15.69
CA ARG A 547 8.03 9.86 16.22
C ARG A 547 7.03 9.49 15.13
N ARG A 548 5.80 9.18 15.49
CA ARG A 548 4.73 8.83 14.53
C ARG A 548 4.33 10.02 13.65
N GLY A 549 4.05 9.74 12.39
CA GLY A 549 3.53 10.73 11.43
C GLY A 549 4.58 11.70 10.87
N VAL A 550 5.86 11.42 11.07
CA VAL A 550 7.00 12.19 10.53
C VAL A 550 7.96 11.28 9.80
N GLY A 551 9.12 11.79 9.38
CA GLY A 551 10.25 10.99 8.92
C GLY A 551 10.59 11.11 7.45
N VAL A 552 11.66 10.40 7.07
CA VAL A 552 12.22 10.33 5.72
C VAL A 552 11.99 8.95 5.15
N ASN A 553 11.23 8.88 4.04
CA ASN A 553 10.68 7.63 3.53
C ASN A 553 11.00 7.46 2.03
N PRO A 554 12.13 6.84 1.70
CA PRO A 554 12.47 6.54 0.31
C PRO A 554 11.50 5.54 -0.31
N LEU A 555 11.01 5.85 -1.49
CA LEU A 555 10.12 5.00 -2.27
C LEU A 555 10.92 4.05 -3.15
N ARG A 556 11.20 2.85 -2.64
CA ARG A 556 11.96 1.82 -3.35
C ARG A 556 11.21 1.33 -4.60
N GLY A 557 11.83 1.45 -5.78
CA GLY A 557 11.19 1.08 -7.05
C GLY A 557 11.00 -0.43 -7.22
N GLN A 558 12.03 -1.21 -6.99
CA GLN A 558 12.01 -2.66 -7.16
C GLN A 558 11.66 -3.36 -5.84
N ASN A 559 11.04 -4.54 -5.97
CA ASN A 559 10.46 -5.27 -4.85
C ASN A 559 11.48 -5.75 -3.80
N ASN A 560 12.73 -6.04 -4.21
CA ASN A 560 13.76 -6.58 -3.31
C ASN A 560 15.09 -5.80 -3.39
N VAL A 561 15.02 -4.47 -3.60
CA VAL A 561 16.22 -3.64 -3.65
C VAL A 561 16.99 -3.63 -2.31
N GLN A 562 16.26 -3.70 -1.21
CA GLN A 562 16.85 -3.81 0.12
C GLN A 562 17.54 -5.18 0.28
N GLY A 563 16.86 -6.28 -0.04
CA GLY A 563 17.40 -7.63 0.11
C GLY A 563 18.62 -7.91 -0.78
N ALA A 564 18.72 -7.32 -1.96
CA ALA A 564 19.92 -7.44 -2.79
C ALA A 564 21.15 -6.84 -2.09
N ALA A 565 20.98 -5.71 -1.40
CA ALA A 565 22.03 -5.11 -0.58
C ALA A 565 22.30 -5.94 0.69
N ASP A 566 21.25 -6.36 1.42
CA ASP A 566 21.36 -7.19 2.63
C ASP A 566 22.14 -8.49 2.36
N MET A 567 21.99 -9.07 1.17
CA MET A 567 22.68 -10.28 0.74
C MET A 567 24.10 -10.05 0.20
N GLY A 568 24.58 -8.82 0.23
CA GLY A 568 25.96 -8.49 -0.11
C GLY A 568 26.25 -8.39 -1.61
N CYS A 569 25.25 -8.12 -2.45
CA CYS A 569 25.46 -7.85 -3.87
C CYS A 569 25.99 -6.40 -4.08
N GLN A 570 27.07 -6.07 -3.39
CA GLN A 570 27.77 -4.79 -3.45
C GLN A 570 29.28 -5.02 -3.31
N PRO A 571 30.15 -4.28 -4.03
CA PRO A 571 31.59 -4.57 -4.03
C PRO A 571 32.29 -4.28 -2.70
N HIS A 572 31.77 -3.39 -1.86
CA HIS A 572 32.39 -2.97 -0.60
C HIS A 572 31.86 -3.69 0.64
N GLN A 573 30.71 -4.37 0.53
CA GLN A 573 30.06 -5.02 1.66
C GLN A 573 29.66 -6.46 1.33
N GLY A 574 29.83 -7.35 2.30
CA GLY A 574 29.31 -8.70 2.29
C GLY A 574 27.86 -8.78 2.79
N ALA A 575 27.30 -9.99 2.86
CA ALA A 575 25.96 -10.20 3.41
C ALA A 575 25.91 -9.72 4.87
N GLY A 576 24.81 -9.06 5.24
CA GLY A 576 24.66 -8.45 6.57
C GLY A 576 25.43 -7.13 6.75
N TYR A 577 25.84 -6.50 5.65
CA TYR A 577 26.58 -5.22 5.66
C TYR A 577 27.98 -5.27 6.29
N PHE A 578 28.63 -6.43 6.31
CA PHE A 578 30.00 -6.53 6.78
C PHE A 578 30.95 -5.82 5.79
N GLU A 579 31.67 -4.80 6.27
CA GLU A 579 32.65 -4.07 5.47
C GLU A 579 33.81 -4.99 5.08
N LEU A 580 34.02 -5.19 3.77
CA LEU A 580 35.07 -6.07 3.24
C LEU A 580 36.48 -5.47 3.29
N SER A 581 36.62 -4.21 3.66
CA SER A 581 37.93 -3.58 3.99
C SER A 581 38.53 -4.08 5.31
N GLU A 582 37.71 -4.66 6.20
CA GLU A 582 38.15 -5.21 7.47
C GLU A 582 38.57 -6.68 7.32
N GLN A 583 39.84 -7.02 7.67
CA GLN A 583 40.37 -8.37 7.53
C GLN A 583 39.53 -9.45 8.20
N LYS A 584 39.03 -9.18 9.42
CA LYS A 584 38.15 -10.11 10.15
C LYS A 584 36.89 -10.52 9.37
N ASN A 585 36.36 -9.60 8.55
CA ASN A 585 35.17 -9.85 7.74
C ASN A 585 35.53 -10.63 6.46
N GLN A 586 36.72 -10.35 5.88
CA GLN A 586 37.24 -11.16 4.77
C GLN A 586 37.47 -12.60 5.19
N ASP A 587 38.04 -12.81 6.38
CA ASP A 587 38.28 -14.15 6.96
C ASP A 587 36.97 -14.92 7.21
N PHE A 588 35.89 -14.21 7.53
CA PHE A 588 34.55 -14.81 7.68
C PHE A 588 33.96 -15.35 6.37
N TYR A 589 34.33 -14.75 5.23
CA TYR A 589 33.81 -15.13 3.91
C TYR A 589 34.78 -16.05 3.14
N SER A 590 36.00 -16.27 3.62
CA SER A 590 36.98 -17.22 3.03
C SER A 590 36.77 -18.63 3.56
#